data_36020659efa656b0021711ff237ce062
#
_entry.id   36020659efa656b0021711ff237ce062
#
_cell.length_a   1.000
_cell.length_b   1.000
_cell.length_c   1.000
_cell.angle_alpha   90.00
_cell.angle_beta   90.00
_cell.angle_gamma   90.00
#
_symmetry.space_group_name_H-M   'P 1'
#
loop_
_entity.id
_entity.type
_entity.pdbx_description
1 polymer ?
#
loop_
_entity_poly.entity_id
_entity_poly.type
_entity_poly.pdbx_seq_one_letter_code
_entity_poly.pdbx_strand_id
1 'polypeptide(L)'
;NTYAPGSTVPGNVRMLVARWSEDSIGMPPVPYLDENGQMQGCLTYTELTSYFEPDIKNNPFYDLPAGWYVISGDVTVTSRIRLNGDVKFILTDGAQLDAKWGIDLGAGDTFTVYGQTTDAETMGKLTACIPDAIDLYGLPKEEKEEAEWISEFRNNTPGIGMKSYHARRDGRTRGVSR
;
A
#
# COMPACT_ATOMS: atom_id res chain seq x y z
N ASN A 1 30.70 -22.43 -22.47
CA ASN A 1 30.53 -21.04 -22.92
C ASN A 1 29.11 -20.62 -22.66
N THR A 2 28.92 -19.43 -22.07
CA THR A 2 27.62 -18.80 -21.81
C THR A 2 27.37 -17.76 -22.88
N TYR A 3 26.17 -17.73 -23.41
CA TYR A 3 25.72 -16.75 -24.42
C TYR A 3 24.60 -15.92 -23.82
N ALA A 4 24.66 -14.60 -24.00
CA ALA A 4 23.60 -13.70 -23.59
C ALA A 4 22.42 -13.75 -24.59
N PRO A 5 21.19 -13.38 -24.20
CA PRO A 5 20.07 -13.24 -25.10
C PRO A 5 20.42 -12.34 -26.29
N GLY A 6 20.12 -12.78 -27.51
CA GLY A 6 20.43 -12.04 -28.75
C GLY A 6 21.86 -12.24 -29.29
N SER A 7 22.72 -13.01 -28.61
CA SER A 7 24.07 -13.31 -29.12
C SER A 7 24.04 -14.28 -30.31
N THR A 8 24.92 -14.05 -31.30
CA THR A 8 25.14 -15.01 -32.38
C THR A 8 25.89 -16.22 -31.87
N VAL A 9 25.31 -17.40 -32.07
CA VAL A 9 25.90 -18.67 -31.65
C VAL A 9 26.77 -19.24 -32.77
N PRO A 10 28.04 -19.61 -32.48
CA PRO A 10 28.89 -20.23 -33.50
C PRO A 10 28.29 -21.53 -34.04
N GLY A 11 28.42 -21.78 -35.35
CA GLY A 11 27.84 -22.94 -36.02
C GLY A 11 28.29 -24.29 -35.58
N ASN A 12 29.33 -24.35 -34.72
CA ASN A 12 29.87 -25.61 -34.10
C ASN A 12 29.18 -25.96 -32.78
N VAL A 13 28.23 -25.14 -32.27
CA VAL A 13 27.49 -25.47 -31.07
C VAL A 13 26.34 -26.43 -31.45
N ARG A 14 26.42 -27.64 -30.92
CA ARG A 14 25.46 -28.72 -31.22
C ARG A 14 24.20 -28.67 -30.34
N MET A 15 24.25 -28.00 -29.19
CA MET A 15 23.12 -27.89 -28.27
C MET A 15 23.25 -26.63 -27.43
N LEU A 16 22.19 -25.86 -27.39
CA LEU A 16 21.98 -24.77 -26.43
C LEU A 16 21.01 -25.24 -25.37
N VAL A 17 21.44 -25.21 -24.12
CA VAL A 17 20.57 -25.43 -22.96
C VAL A 17 20.38 -24.08 -22.29
N ALA A 18 19.16 -23.55 -22.34
CA ALA A 18 18.78 -22.41 -21.52
C ALA A 18 18.80 -22.87 -20.05
N ARG A 19 19.71 -22.33 -19.26
CA ARG A 19 19.63 -22.43 -17.80
C ARG A 19 18.89 -21.21 -17.30
N TRP A 20 17.72 -21.45 -16.82
CA TRP A 20 16.99 -20.49 -16.01
C TRP A 20 17.46 -20.67 -14.57
N SER A 21 18.13 -19.69 -13.99
CA SER A 21 18.28 -19.65 -12.55
C SER A 21 16.96 -19.17 -11.97
N GLU A 22 16.49 -19.80 -10.91
CA GLU A 22 15.27 -19.34 -10.20
C GLU A 22 15.40 -17.90 -9.75
N ASP A 23 16.62 -17.43 -9.47
CA ASP A 23 16.95 -16.02 -9.15
C ASP A 23 16.84 -15.04 -10.33
N SER A 24 16.55 -15.52 -11.55
CA SER A 24 16.50 -14.72 -12.79
C SER A 24 15.15 -14.83 -13.51
N ILE A 25 14.14 -15.46 -12.92
CA ILE A 25 12.77 -15.29 -13.34
C ILE A 25 12.33 -13.96 -12.75
N GLY A 26 12.85 -12.87 -13.31
CA GLY A 26 12.35 -11.53 -13.00
C GLY A 26 10.86 -11.53 -13.28
N MET A 27 10.05 -11.15 -12.30
CA MET A 27 8.66 -10.85 -12.56
C MET A 27 8.60 -9.89 -13.74
N PRO A 28 7.63 -10.06 -14.67
CA PRO A 28 7.53 -9.15 -15.80
C PRO A 28 7.37 -7.72 -15.28
N PRO A 29 7.95 -6.71 -15.96
CA PRO A 29 7.81 -5.34 -15.55
C PRO A 29 6.33 -4.97 -15.51
N VAL A 30 5.89 -4.38 -14.39
CA VAL A 30 4.52 -3.86 -14.27
C VAL A 30 4.48 -2.48 -14.90
N PRO A 31 3.65 -2.26 -15.94
CA PRO A 31 3.54 -0.97 -16.59
C PRO A 31 2.81 0.03 -15.69
N TYR A 32 3.23 1.31 -15.75
CA TYR A 32 2.55 2.44 -15.12
C TYR A 32 2.78 3.72 -15.92
N LEU A 33 1.89 4.69 -15.74
CA LEU A 33 2.03 6.03 -16.30
C LEU A 33 2.78 6.93 -15.30
N ASP A 34 3.87 7.55 -15.76
CA ASP A 34 4.59 8.55 -14.95
C ASP A 34 3.86 9.91 -14.92
N GLU A 35 4.44 10.90 -14.24
CA GLU A 35 3.87 12.24 -14.10
C GLU A 35 3.73 13.00 -15.43
N ASN A 36 4.40 12.54 -16.49
CA ASN A 36 4.30 13.11 -17.85
C ASN A 36 3.33 12.32 -18.72
N GLY A 37 2.67 11.30 -18.17
CA GLY A 37 1.78 10.40 -18.90
C GLY A 37 2.53 9.43 -19.81
N GLN A 38 3.83 9.20 -19.58
CA GLN A 38 4.63 8.25 -20.36
C GLN A 38 4.58 6.88 -19.69
N MET A 39 4.42 5.83 -20.51
CA MET A 39 4.42 4.46 -20.03
C MET A 39 5.82 4.05 -19.60
N GLN A 40 5.94 3.63 -18.34
CA GLN A 40 7.14 3.10 -17.72
C GLN A 40 6.93 1.66 -17.28
N GLY A 41 8.02 0.98 -16.88
CA GLY A 41 7.96 -0.40 -16.40
C GLY A 41 8.68 -0.54 -15.05
N CYS A 42 7.98 -0.99 -14.02
CA CYS A 42 8.54 -1.31 -12.72
C CYS A 42 9.02 -2.76 -12.68
N LEU A 43 10.34 -2.95 -12.50
CA LEU A 43 10.98 -4.29 -12.49
C LEU A 43 11.10 -4.89 -11.09
N THR A 44 11.14 -4.03 -10.06
CA THR A 44 11.33 -4.47 -8.67
C THR A 44 10.18 -3.93 -7.83
N TYR A 45 9.33 -4.82 -7.36
CA TYR A 45 8.16 -4.47 -6.57
C TYR A 45 7.76 -5.60 -5.62
N THR A 46 6.94 -5.26 -4.66
CA THR A 46 6.23 -6.21 -3.79
C THR A 46 4.75 -6.18 -4.14
N GLU A 47 4.13 -7.33 -4.34
CA GLU A 47 2.68 -7.38 -4.50
C GLU A 47 2.00 -7.16 -3.14
N LEU A 48 1.12 -6.16 -3.07
CA LEU A 48 0.33 -5.89 -1.88
C LEU A 48 -0.91 -6.77 -1.90
N THR A 49 -1.03 -7.63 -0.91
CA THR A 49 -2.18 -8.52 -0.74
C THR A 49 -3.05 -8.08 0.43
N SER A 50 -4.28 -8.58 0.49
CA SER A 50 -5.19 -8.29 1.60
C SER A 50 -4.58 -8.71 2.93
N TYR A 51 -4.74 -7.84 3.92
CA TYR A 51 -4.27 -8.04 5.29
C TYR A 51 -5.42 -7.76 6.27
N PHE A 52 -5.73 -8.77 7.09
CA PHE A 52 -6.79 -8.71 8.07
C PHE A 52 -6.22 -8.83 9.47
N GLU A 53 -6.20 -7.72 10.20
CA GLU A 53 -5.71 -7.68 11.58
C GLU A 53 -6.84 -8.07 12.54
N PRO A 54 -6.67 -9.15 13.32
CA PRO A 54 -7.68 -9.57 14.29
C PRO A 54 -7.70 -8.72 15.55
N ASP A 55 -6.62 -8.00 15.87
CA ASP A 55 -6.46 -7.19 17.09
C ASP A 55 -5.98 -5.78 16.75
N ILE A 56 -6.82 -5.05 16.02
CA ILE A 56 -6.50 -3.69 15.56
C ILE A 56 -6.27 -2.70 16.73
N LYS A 57 -6.82 -2.96 17.90
CA LYS A 57 -6.65 -2.12 19.09
C LYS A 57 -5.21 -2.13 19.58
N ASN A 58 -4.57 -3.29 19.62
CA ASN A 58 -3.20 -3.45 20.09
C ASN A 58 -2.18 -3.41 18.94
N ASN A 59 -2.60 -3.73 17.70
CA ASN A 59 -1.76 -3.70 16.51
C ASN A 59 -2.41 -2.87 15.39
N PRO A 60 -2.55 -1.54 15.55
CA PRO A 60 -3.31 -0.70 14.62
C PRO A 60 -2.60 -0.45 13.28
N PHE A 61 -1.32 -0.80 13.15
CA PHE A 61 -0.54 -0.45 11.98
C PHE A 61 -0.11 -1.66 11.15
N TYR A 62 -0.16 -1.49 9.84
CA TYR A 62 0.48 -2.34 8.86
C TYR A 62 1.63 -1.56 8.21
N ASP A 63 2.86 -1.88 8.61
CA ASP A 63 4.05 -1.14 8.21
C ASP A 63 4.52 -1.50 6.81
N LEU A 64 4.66 -0.51 5.95
CA LEU A 64 5.23 -0.65 4.61
C LEU A 64 6.55 0.13 4.52
N PRO A 65 7.69 -0.55 4.39
CA PRO A 65 8.98 0.11 4.13
C PRO A 65 9.00 0.77 2.76
N ALA A 66 9.98 1.68 2.56
CA ALA A 66 10.23 2.32 1.27
C ALA A 66 10.32 1.28 0.15
N GLY A 67 9.66 1.57 -0.97
CA GLY A 67 9.66 0.67 -2.12
C GLY A 67 8.46 0.83 -3.04
N TRP A 68 8.41 -0.03 -4.04
CA TRP A 68 7.31 -0.14 -4.97
C TRP A 68 6.38 -1.28 -4.57
N TYR A 69 5.09 -0.99 -4.59
CA TYR A 69 4.04 -1.96 -4.31
C TYR A 69 3.03 -1.99 -5.44
N VAL A 70 2.71 -3.18 -5.90
CA VAL A 70 1.69 -3.40 -6.94
C VAL A 70 0.42 -3.91 -6.29
N ILE A 71 -0.68 -3.31 -6.65
CA ILE A 71 -2.02 -3.70 -6.24
C ILE A 71 -2.74 -4.23 -7.47
N SER A 72 -3.06 -5.52 -7.46
CA SER A 72 -3.80 -6.20 -8.51
C SER A 72 -5.07 -6.82 -7.94
N GLY A 73 -6.22 -6.52 -8.57
CA GLY A 73 -7.53 -6.97 -8.10
C GLY A 73 -7.99 -6.26 -6.82
N ASP A 74 -8.83 -6.93 -6.05
CA ASP A 74 -9.43 -6.38 -4.84
C ASP A 74 -8.57 -6.68 -3.61
N VAL A 75 -8.01 -5.63 -3.03
CA VAL A 75 -7.13 -5.71 -1.84
C VAL A 75 -7.77 -4.92 -0.70
N THR A 76 -7.93 -5.56 0.44
CA THR A 76 -8.44 -4.93 1.67
C THR A 76 -7.39 -5.00 2.78
N VAL A 77 -7.11 -3.86 3.42
CA VAL A 77 -6.24 -3.79 4.59
C VAL A 77 -7.06 -3.26 5.76
N THR A 78 -7.20 -4.07 6.82
CA THR A 78 -8.00 -3.73 8.00
C THR A 78 -7.20 -3.09 9.13
N SER A 79 -5.90 -2.82 8.93
CA SER A 79 -5.09 -1.95 9.78
C SER A 79 -4.85 -0.61 9.09
N ARG A 80 -4.39 0.39 9.86
CA ARG A 80 -3.86 1.61 9.27
C ARG A 80 -2.53 1.31 8.58
N ILE A 81 -2.44 1.57 7.30
CA ILE A 81 -1.19 1.42 6.55
C ILE A 81 -0.25 2.54 7.01
N ARG A 82 0.93 2.20 7.52
CA ARG A 82 1.96 3.18 7.89
C ARG A 82 3.13 3.07 6.93
N LEU A 83 3.41 4.19 6.26
CA LEU A 83 4.50 4.28 5.29
C LEU A 83 5.78 4.69 6.02
N ASN A 84 6.90 4.06 5.64
CA ASN A 84 8.22 4.35 6.20
C ASN A 84 9.18 4.66 5.05
N GLY A 85 9.35 5.94 4.72
CA GLY A 85 10.19 6.43 3.63
C GLY A 85 9.44 6.71 2.33
N ASP A 86 10.09 6.50 1.19
CA ASP A 86 9.52 6.75 -0.14
C ASP A 86 8.75 5.51 -0.64
N VAL A 87 7.43 5.56 -0.56
CA VAL A 87 6.52 4.46 -0.95
C VAL A 87 5.73 4.82 -2.20
N LYS A 88 5.74 3.92 -3.16
CA LYS A 88 5.07 4.06 -4.45
C LYS A 88 4.12 2.91 -4.69
N PHE A 89 2.86 3.22 -4.98
CA PHE A 89 1.87 2.25 -5.37
C PHE A 89 1.62 2.29 -6.87
N ILE A 90 1.51 1.12 -7.50
CA ILE A 90 0.94 0.96 -8.82
C ILE A 90 -0.38 0.23 -8.67
N LEU A 91 -1.48 0.92 -8.97
CA LEU A 91 -2.80 0.33 -9.06
C LEU A 91 -3.00 -0.17 -10.48
N THR A 92 -3.10 -1.48 -10.68
CA THR A 92 -3.38 -2.02 -12.01
C THR A 92 -4.81 -1.67 -12.44
N ASP A 93 -5.08 -1.75 -13.72
CA ASP A 93 -6.41 -1.47 -14.24
C ASP A 93 -7.44 -2.40 -13.58
N GLY A 94 -8.54 -1.81 -13.11
CA GLY A 94 -9.60 -2.50 -12.38
C GLY A 94 -9.28 -2.83 -10.92
N ALA A 95 -8.04 -2.63 -10.46
CA ALA A 95 -7.68 -2.91 -9.06
C ALA A 95 -8.40 -1.98 -8.08
N GLN A 96 -8.72 -2.48 -6.90
CA GLN A 96 -9.31 -1.71 -5.81
C GLN A 96 -8.53 -1.95 -4.53
N LEU A 97 -7.94 -0.89 -3.98
CA LEU A 97 -7.34 -0.92 -2.64
C LEU A 97 -8.26 -0.23 -1.65
N ASP A 98 -8.72 -0.98 -0.66
CA ASP A 98 -9.52 -0.47 0.44
C ASP A 98 -8.69 -0.47 1.73
N ALA A 99 -8.12 0.69 2.06
CA ALA A 99 -7.40 0.94 3.31
C ALA A 99 -8.39 1.39 4.39
N LYS A 100 -8.98 0.43 5.12
CA LYS A 100 -10.10 0.64 6.07
C LYS A 100 -9.81 1.65 7.17
N TRP A 101 -8.55 1.81 7.57
CA TRP A 101 -8.12 2.75 8.60
C TRP A 101 -7.22 3.86 8.06
N GLY A 102 -7.22 4.02 6.72
CA GLY A 102 -6.44 5.05 6.05
C GLY A 102 -4.95 4.76 5.98
N ILE A 103 -4.19 5.78 5.59
CA ILE A 103 -2.75 5.71 5.36
C ILE A 103 -2.05 6.78 6.18
N ASP A 104 -1.02 6.38 6.93
CA ASP A 104 -0.21 7.22 7.79
C ASP A 104 1.14 7.53 7.12
N LEU A 105 1.50 8.81 7.09
CA LEU A 105 2.78 9.28 6.58
C LEU A 105 3.51 10.01 7.72
N GLY A 106 4.75 9.62 7.98
CA GLY A 106 5.65 10.31 8.89
C GLY A 106 6.25 11.58 8.27
N ALA A 107 6.92 12.38 9.08
CA ALA A 107 7.64 13.54 8.60
C ALA A 107 8.83 13.09 7.73
N GLY A 108 8.86 13.51 6.48
CA GLY A 108 9.88 13.13 5.50
C GLY A 108 9.56 11.91 4.66
N ASP A 109 8.46 11.23 4.94
CA ASP A 109 7.97 10.16 4.07
C ASP A 109 7.28 10.73 2.83
N THR A 110 7.34 9.99 1.73
CA THR A 110 6.63 10.33 0.50
C THR A 110 5.72 9.19 0.08
N PHE A 111 4.58 9.56 -0.50
CA PHE A 111 3.61 8.62 -1.03
C PHE A 111 3.19 9.02 -2.43
N THR A 112 3.40 8.13 -3.38
CA THR A 112 3.02 8.34 -4.78
C THR A 112 2.15 7.19 -5.26
N VAL A 113 1.09 7.50 -5.99
CA VAL A 113 0.20 6.50 -6.59
C VAL A 113 0.21 6.67 -8.10
N TYR A 114 0.46 5.58 -8.80
CA TYR A 114 0.46 5.49 -10.25
C TYR A 114 -0.67 4.58 -10.73
N GLY A 115 -1.24 4.91 -11.87
CA GLY A 115 -2.18 4.05 -12.62
C GLY A 115 -1.54 3.51 -13.89
N GLN A 116 -2.22 2.61 -14.56
CA GLN A 116 -1.80 2.08 -15.86
C GLN A 116 -2.50 2.79 -17.03
N THR A 117 -3.63 3.43 -16.76
CA THR A 117 -4.42 4.18 -17.73
C THR A 117 -4.90 5.50 -17.12
N THR A 118 -5.34 6.42 -17.97
CA THR A 118 -6.08 7.63 -17.59
C THR A 118 -7.59 7.48 -17.78
N ASP A 119 -8.06 6.31 -18.18
CA ASP A 119 -9.48 6.03 -18.35
C ASP A 119 -10.15 5.80 -16.99
N ALA A 120 -11.05 6.70 -16.61
CA ALA A 120 -11.77 6.69 -15.34
C ALA A 120 -12.63 5.43 -15.10
N GLU A 121 -13.03 4.74 -16.18
CA GLU A 121 -13.85 3.53 -16.09
C GLU A 121 -13.01 2.30 -15.71
N THR A 122 -11.75 2.27 -16.14
CA THR A 122 -10.87 1.10 -16.00
C THR A 122 -9.73 1.32 -15.02
N MET A 123 -9.38 2.57 -14.67
CA MET A 123 -8.27 2.86 -13.76
C MET A 123 -8.47 2.21 -12.38
N GLY A 124 -7.36 1.83 -11.74
CA GLY A 124 -7.38 1.34 -10.36
C GLY A 124 -7.87 2.40 -9.37
N LYS A 125 -8.47 1.96 -8.28
CA LYS A 125 -9.08 2.82 -7.25
C LYS A 125 -8.43 2.61 -5.90
N LEU A 126 -8.14 3.71 -5.20
CA LEU A 126 -7.70 3.72 -3.80
C LEU A 126 -8.78 4.37 -2.95
N THR A 127 -9.26 3.62 -1.97
CA THR A 127 -10.12 4.14 -0.90
C THR A 127 -9.33 4.14 0.41
N ALA A 128 -9.18 5.30 1.02
CA ALA A 128 -8.51 5.45 2.31
C ALA A 128 -9.43 6.24 3.23
N CYS A 129 -10.30 5.54 3.91
CA CYS A 129 -11.27 6.14 4.83
C CYS A 129 -11.21 5.44 6.19
N ILE A 130 -11.68 6.13 7.20
CA ILE A 130 -11.83 5.58 8.54
C ILE A 130 -13.30 5.22 8.70
N PRO A 131 -13.63 4.05 9.29
CA PRO A 131 -15.00 3.59 9.45
C PRO A 131 -15.91 4.65 10.08
N ASP A 132 -17.19 4.67 9.71
CA ASP A 132 -18.17 5.56 10.29
C ASP A 132 -18.32 5.32 11.80
N ALA A 133 -18.77 6.34 12.53
CA ALA A 133 -18.98 6.23 13.96
C ALA A 133 -19.91 5.06 14.27
N ILE A 134 -19.48 4.19 15.17
CA ILE A 134 -20.30 3.09 15.65
C ILE A 134 -21.28 3.64 16.69
N ASP A 135 -22.55 3.27 16.59
CA ASP A 135 -23.53 3.58 17.62
C ASP A 135 -23.19 2.81 18.89
N LEU A 136 -22.79 3.53 19.92
CA LEU A 136 -22.40 2.96 21.21
C LEU A 136 -23.58 2.55 22.08
N TYR A 137 -24.81 2.91 21.70
CA TYR A 137 -26.00 2.59 22.46
C TYR A 137 -26.41 1.13 22.26
N GLY A 138 -26.52 0.40 23.36
CA GLY A 138 -26.95 -1.01 23.34
C GLY A 138 -25.86 -2.06 23.22
N LEU A 139 -24.61 -1.66 23.05
CA LEU A 139 -23.48 -2.61 23.01
C LEU A 139 -23.10 -3.15 24.39
N PRO A 140 -22.60 -4.41 24.50
CA PRO A 140 -21.92 -4.92 25.67
C PRO A 140 -20.73 -4.03 26.09
N LYS A 141 -20.30 -4.14 27.35
CA LYS A 141 -19.22 -3.26 27.89
C LYS A 141 -17.92 -3.35 27.09
N GLU A 142 -17.53 -4.58 26.75
CA GLU A 142 -16.29 -4.86 26.00
C GLU A 142 -16.36 -4.25 24.58
N GLU A 143 -17.51 -4.39 23.92
CA GLU A 143 -17.74 -3.81 22.60
C GLU A 143 -17.81 -2.28 22.64
N LYS A 144 -18.32 -1.69 23.74
CA LYS A 144 -18.32 -0.23 23.95
C LYS A 144 -16.90 0.33 24.07
N GLU A 145 -16.04 -0.33 24.83
CA GLU A 145 -14.64 0.11 25.00
C GLU A 145 -13.90 0.09 23.67
N GLU A 146 -14.15 -0.92 22.82
CA GLU A 146 -13.59 -0.99 21.48
C GLU A 146 -14.17 0.09 20.55
N ALA A 147 -15.46 0.30 20.58
CA ALA A 147 -16.14 1.32 19.78
C ALA A 147 -15.75 2.75 20.21
N GLU A 148 -15.54 3.00 21.50
CA GLU A 148 -15.00 4.28 22.01
C GLU A 148 -13.58 4.52 21.50
N TRP A 149 -12.72 3.49 21.52
CA TRP A 149 -11.36 3.59 20.98
C TRP A 149 -11.39 3.88 19.47
N ILE A 150 -12.25 3.19 18.70
CA ILE A 150 -12.45 3.44 17.26
C ILE A 150 -12.88 4.89 17.03
N SER A 151 -13.84 5.38 17.80
CA SER A 151 -14.34 6.77 17.69
C SER A 151 -13.25 7.79 18.00
N GLU A 152 -12.46 7.57 19.04
CA GLU A 152 -11.33 8.44 19.41
C GLU A 152 -10.25 8.43 18.34
N PHE A 153 -9.91 7.25 17.81
CA PHE A 153 -8.93 7.09 16.73
C PHE A 153 -9.39 7.85 15.47
N ARG A 154 -10.64 7.67 15.07
CA ARG A 154 -11.24 8.36 13.92
C ARG A 154 -11.19 9.87 14.05
N ASN A 155 -11.62 10.41 15.18
CA ASN A 155 -11.69 11.86 15.40
C ASN A 155 -10.33 12.55 15.37
N ASN A 156 -9.25 11.81 15.53
CA ASN A 156 -7.90 12.33 15.63
C ASN A 156 -7.00 11.91 14.45
N THR A 157 -7.53 11.24 13.42
CA THR A 157 -6.72 10.63 12.38
C THR A 157 -7.27 10.96 10.99
N PRO A 158 -6.50 11.54 10.06
CA PRO A 158 -6.93 11.77 8.68
C PRO A 158 -6.99 10.44 7.90
N GLY A 159 -7.76 10.40 6.80
CA GLY A 159 -7.79 9.27 5.88
C GLY A 159 -6.41 8.99 5.28
N ILE A 160 -5.72 10.02 4.78
CA ILE A 160 -4.32 9.98 4.36
C ILE A 160 -3.60 11.15 5.05
N GLY A 161 -2.44 10.90 5.63
CA GLY A 161 -1.60 11.92 6.25
C GLY A 161 -1.12 11.59 7.65
N MET A 162 -0.40 12.52 8.23
CA MET A 162 0.21 12.39 9.55
C MET A 162 -0.77 12.76 10.65
N LYS A 163 -0.83 11.92 11.68
CA LYS A 163 -1.50 12.24 12.93
C LYS A 163 -0.64 13.25 13.72
N SER A 164 -1.16 14.47 13.93
CA SER A 164 -0.45 15.46 14.73
C SER A 164 -0.92 15.41 16.18
N TYR A 165 0.03 15.38 17.11
CA TYR A 165 -0.22 15.40 18.54
C TYR A 165 0.20 16.74 19.13
N HIS A 166 -0.70 17.42 19.81
CA HIS A 166 -0.37 18.59 20.62
C HIS A 166 -0.38 18.23 22.10
N ALA A 167 0.70 18.52 22.79
CA ALA A 167 0.72 18.43 24.23
C ALA A 167 -0.27 19.43 24.82
N ARG A 168 -1.18 18.95 25.68
CA ARG A 168 -2.04 19.82 26.48
C ARG A 168 -1.25 20.46 27.61
N ARG A 169 -1.70 21.64 28.05
CA ARG A 169 -1.19 22.30 29.27
C ARG A 169 -1.32 21.43 30.54
N ASP A 170 -2.17 20.42 30.52
CA ASP A 170 -2.40 19.47 31.61
C ASP A 170 -1.53 18.20 31.52
N GLY A 171 -0.56 18.17 30.59
CA GLY A 171 0.30 17.00 30.35
C GLY A 171 -0.34 15.87 29.59
N ARG A 172 -1.59 16.01 29.12
CA ARG A 172 -2.24 15.03 28.24
C ARG A 172 -2.09 15.43 26.79
N THR A 173 -1.76 14.48 25.94
CA THR A 173 -1.63 14.69 24.47
C THR A 173 -3.00 14.54 23.81
N ARG A 174 -3.44 15.52 23.02
CA ARG A 174 -4.54 15.36 22.07
C ARG A 174 -4.01 15.34 20.67
N GLY A 175 -4.46 14.38 19.86
CA GLY A 175 -4.21 14.38 18.44
C GLY A 175 -5.04 15.48 17.74
N VAL A 176 -4.43 16.23 16.85
CA VAL A 176 -5.10 17.18 15.96
C VAL A 176 -4.74 16.79 14.55
N SER A 177 -5.74 16.48 13.74
CA SER A 177 -5.56 16.31 12.29
C SER A 177 -5.51 17.69 11.61
N ARG A 178 -4.59 17.85 10.70
CA ARG A 178 -4.55 18.95 9.73
C ARG A 178 -4.91 18.45 8.37
#